data_dca01b30236b63919d3e6dfd0186e4d7
#
_entry.id   dca01b30236b63919d3e6dfd0186e4d7
#
_cell.length_a   1.000
_cell.length_b   1.000
_cell.length_c   1.000
_cell.angle_alpha   90.00
_cell.angle_beta   90.00
_cell.angle_gamma   90.00
#
_symmetry.space_group_name_H-M   'P 1'
#
loop_
_entity.id
_entity.type
_entity.pdbx_description
1 polymer ?
#
loop_
_entity_poly.entity_id
_entity_poly.type
_entity_poly.pdbx_seq_one_letter_code
_entity_poly.pdbx_strand_id
1 'polypeptide(L)'
;MKAIRMRTLFSLFLASALFSGCLGFASVREAGYAPGIYEGSGRGYRGSIHVQVQVSQAGIEDIVITEHGESAYPGAAAMEELLEAVLEYGSTDLDAVSGATFSSRGFLEAVEDALGRAR
;
A
#
# COMPACT_ATOMS: atom_id res chain seq x y z
N MET A 1 -12.83 -44.72 11.97
CA MET A 1 -12.57 -44.23 11.94
C MET A 1 -12.14 -43.45 12.28
N LYS A 2 -12.32 -43.36 12.12
CA LYS A 2 -11.97 -42.59 12.24
C LYS A 2 -11.84 -41.50 12.25
N ALA A 3 -12.25 -41.65 12.04
CA ALA A 3 -12.15 -40.65 11.94
C ALA A 3 -12.37 -39.76 12.09
N ILE A 4 -12.73 -39.92 12.05
CA ILE A 4 -12.92 -39.11 12.05
C ILE A 4 -12.98 -38.27 12.52
N ARG A 5 -13.27 -38.54 12.52
CA ARG A 5 -13.34 -37.72 12.82
C ARG A 5 -13.09 -36.65 13.05
N MET A 6 -13.24 -36.94 12.87
CA MET A 6 -13.08 -36.04 12.88
C MET A 6 -13.22 -35.01 12.87
N ARG A 7 -13.61 -35.20 12.59
CA ARG A 7 -13.77 -34.33 12.39
C ARG A 7 -14.00 -33.32 12.67
N THR A 8 -14.35 -33.75 12.79
CA THR A 8 -14.60 -32.74 12.89
C THR A 8 -14.35 -31.83 13.37
N LEU A 9 -14.50 -32.26 13.31
CA LEU A 9 -14.29 -31.34 13.48
C LEU A 9 -14.19 -30.39 13.62
N PHE A 10 -14.33 -30.53 13.35
CA PHE A 10 -14.18 -29.55 13.21
C PHE A 10 -14.50 -28.61 13.31
N SER A 11 -14.90 -29.07 13.21
CA SER A 11 -15.22 -28.11 13.06
C SER A 11 -15.32 -27.28 13.57
N LEU A 12 -15.59 -27.69 13.70
CA LEU A 12 -15.69 -26.74 13.90
C LEU A 12 -15.47 -25.90 14.29
N PHE A 13 -15.41 -26.00 14.25
CA PHE A 13 -15.14 -25.02 14.35
C PHE A 13 -15.12 -24.13 14.35
N LEU A 14 -15.35 -24.52 14.07
CA LEU A 14 -15.33 -23.63 13.86
C LEU A 14 -15.53 -22.71 14.09
N ALA A 15 -15.92 -23.00 14.08
CA ALA A 15 -16.11 -22.02 14.06
C ALA A 15 -16.06 -21.14 14.51
N SER A 16 -16.20 -21.39 14.60
CA SER A 16 -16.18 -20.41 14.85
C SER A 16 -15.82 -19.52 15.12
N ALA A 17 -15.83 -19.76 14.92
CA ALA A 17 -15.55 -18.77 14.89
C ALA A 17 -15.48 -17.98 15.00
N LEU A 18 -15.55 -18.18 14.86
CA LEU A 18 -15.50 -17.27 14.74
C LEU A 18 -15.54 -16.44 15.01
N PHE A 19 -15.60 -16.56 15.04
CA PHE A 19 -15.57 -15.57 15.07
C PHE A 19 -15.34 -14.69 15.39
N SER A 20 -15.43 -14.96 15.34
CA SER A 20 -15.25 -14.13 15.53
C SER A 20 -14.83 -13.36 15.66
N GLY A 21 -14.87 -13.43 15.54
CA GLY A 21 -14.57 -12.65 15.39
C GLY A 21 -14.11 -11.87 15.65
N CYS A 22 -14.23 -11.85 15.66
CA CYS A 22 -13.91 -11.04 15.84
C CYS A 22 -13.17 -10.59 16.07
N LEU A 23 -13.06 -10.75 15.96
CA LEU A 23 -12.41 -10.21 16.20
C LEU A 23 -11.37 -9.75 16.18
N GLY A 24 -10.76 -10.13 16.36
CA GLY A 24 -9.59 -9.42 16.31
C GLY A 24 -9.48 -8.54 15.24
N PHE A 25 -10.23 -8.53 14.57
CA PHE A 25 -10.28 -7.71 13.53
C PHE A 25 -9.78 -6.38 13.66
N ALA A 26 -9.20 -6.07 14.67
CA ALA A 26 -8.60 -4.80 14.80
C ALA A 26 -7.65 -4.49 13.69
N SER A 27 -6.83 -5.43 13.32
CA SER A 27 -5.85 -5.14 12.32
C SER A 27 -6.46 -4.82 10.99
N VAL A 28 -7.55 -5.42 10.69
CA VAL A 28 -8.19 -5.16 9.44
C VAL A 28 -8.56 -3.73 9.29
N ARG A 29 -8.95 -3.12 10.36
CA ARG A 29 -9.37 -1.78 10.27
C ARG A 29 -8.27 -0.81 10.10
N GLU A 30 -7.06 -1.18 10.44
CA GLU A 30 -6.01 -0.22 10.47
C GLU A 30 -5.60 0.26 9.10
N ALA A 31 -5.57 -0.59 8.11
CA ALA A 31 -5.26 -0.14 6.78
C ALA A 31 -6.42 0.64 6.22
N GLY A 32 -7.61 0.11 6.32
CA GLY A 32 -8.79 0.84 5.93
C GLY A 32 -8.96 1.04 4.45
N TYR A 33 -8.29 0.27 3.62
CA TYR A 33 -8.39 0.42 2.18
C TYR A 33 -9.34 -0.60 1.57
N ALA A 34 -10.06 -0.16 0.54
CA ALA A 34 -10.80 -1.09 -0.29
C ALA A 34 -9.82 -1.71 -1.27
N PRO A 35 -9.74 -3.04 -1.34
CA PRO A 35 -8.77 -3.67 -2.23
C PRO A 35 -8.95 -3.26 -3.67
N GLY A 36 -7.85 -3.08 -4.38
CA GLY A 36 -7.88 -2.69 -5.77
C GLY A 36 -6.62 -1.98 -6.20
N ILE A 37 -6.65 -1.46 -7.42
CA ILE A 37 -5.57 -0.68 -7.99
C ILE A 37 -6.09 0.73 -8.21
N TYR A 38 -5.38 1.71 -7.68
CA TYR A 38 -5.81 3.10 -7.73
C TYR A 38 -4.71 3.96 -8.32
N GLU A 39 -5.12 4.94 -9.10
CA GLU A 39 -4.18 5.87 -9.71
C GLU A 39 -4.12 7.14 -8.88
N GLY A 40 -2.94 7.75 -8.85
CA GLY A 40 -2.76 9.01 -8.19
C GLY A 40 -1.74 9.85 -8.91
N SER A 41 -1.76 11.15 -8.66
CA SER A 41 -0.81 12.05 -9.26
C SER A 41 -0.32 13.06 -8.25
N GLY A 42 0.90 13.53 -8.44
CA GLY A 42 1.51 14.55 -7.62
C GLY A 42 2.36 15.45 -8.47
N ARG A 43 2.80 16.58 -7.89
CA ARG A 43 3.57 17.55 -8.62
C ARG A 43 5.02 17.44 -8.27
N GLY A 44 5.84 16.98 -9.23
CA GLY A 44 7.26 16.87 -9.04
C GLY A 44 8.00 18.10 -9.49
N TYR A 45 9.32 17.98 -9.67
CA TYR A 45 10.14 19.09 -10.08
C TYR A 45 9.88 19.46 -11.54
N ARG A 46 9.69 18.45 -12.39
CA ARG A 46 9.53 18.69 -13.83
C ARG A 46 8.14 18.40 -14.34
N GLY A 47 7.15 18.39 -13.46
CA GLY A 47 5.78 18.20 -13.86
C GLY A 47 5.09 17.13 -13.03
N SER A 48 4.01 16.63 -13.57
CA SER A 48 3.21 15.66 -12.83
C SER A 48 3.87 14.29 -12.80
N ILE A 49 3.72 13.63 -11.67
CA ILE A 49 4.16 12.26 -11.48
C ILE A 49 2.90 11.44 -11.30
N HIS A 50 2.79 10.35 -12.05
CA HIS A 50 1.61 9.48 -11.99
C HIS A 50 2.02 8.10 -11.50
N VAL A 51 1.21 7.55 -10.60
CA VAL A 51 1.48 6.23 -10.04
C VAL A 51 0.22 5.40 -10.04
N GLN A 52 0.41 4.08 -9.98
CA GLN A 52 -0.65 3.13 -9.66
C GLN A 52 -0.26 2.43 -8.39
N VAL A 53 -1.20 2.37 -7.45
CA VAL A 53 -0.95 1.75 -6.16
C VAL A 53 -1.93 0.61 -6.00
N GLN A 54 -1.41 -0.57 -5.76
CA GLN A 54 -2.24 -1.75 -5.49
C GLN A 54 -2.33 -1.91 -3.98
N VAL A 55 -3.55 -2.00 -3.49
CA VAL A 55 -3.77 -2.14 -2.06
C VAL A 55 -4.65 -3.35 -1.77
N SER A 56 -4.50 -3.87 -0.57
CA SER A 56 -5.38 -4.90 -0.03
C SER A 56 -5.87 -4.41 1.31
N GLN A 57 -6.66 -5.23 1.98
CA GLN A 57 -7.09 -4.87 3.32
C GLN A 57 -5.92 -4.74 4.27
N ALA A 58 -4.83 -5.43 3.98
CA ALA A 58 -3.65 -5.38 4.83
C ALA A 58 -2.82 -4.12 4.62
N GLY A 59 -2.97 -3.46 3.47
CA GLY A 59 -2.20 -2.25 3.21
C GLY A 59 -1.72 -2.18 1.78
N ILE A 60 -0.61 -1.49 1.59
CA ILE A 60 -0.05 -1.25 0.26
C ILE A 60 0.71 -2.50 -0.19
N GLU A 61 0.34 -3.02 -1.36
CA GLU A 61 0.96 -4.23 -1.88
C GLU A 61 2.00 -3.95 -2.94
N ASP A 62 1.77 -2.94 -3.78
CA ASP A 62 2.71 -2.64 -4.86
C ASP A 62 2.48 -1.21 -5.35
N ILE A 63 3.51 -0.63 -5.95
CA ILE A 63 3.45 0.71 -6.51
C ILE A 63 4.18 0.68 -7.84
N VAL A 64 3.55 1.24 -8.87
CA VAL A 64 4.18 1.38 -10.19
C VAL A 64 4.13 2.86 -10.55
N ILE A 65 5.28 3.43 -10.91
CA ILE A 65 5.34 4.79 -11.42
C ILE A 65 5.04 4.70 -12.90
N THR A 66 3.90 5.25 -13.33
CA THR A 66 3.46 5.08 -14.69
C THR A 66 3.92 6.18 -15.62
N GLU A 67 4.18 7.38 -15.07
CA GLU A 67 4.59 8.49 -15.92
C GLU A 67 5.27 9.56 -15.07
N HIS A 68 6.37 10.11 -15.56
CA HIS A 68 7.00 11.27 -14.95
C HIS A 68 7.95 11.90 -15.96
N GLY A 69 8.30 13.16 -15.71
CA GLY A 69 9.28 13.87 -16.53
C GLY A 69 10.57 14.19 -15.78
N GLU A 70 10.77 13.55 -14.62
CA GLU A 70 11.92 13.84 -13.78
C GLU A 70 13.21 13.33 -14.43
N SER A 71 14.33 13.92 -14.05
CA SER A 71 15.64 13.48 -14.57
C SER A 71 15.95 12.10 -14.00
N ALA A 72 16.81 11.36 -14.72
CA ALA A 72 17.21 10.04 -14.27
C ALA A 72 17.87 10.13 -12.91
N TYR A 73 18.64 11.16 -12.69
CA TYR A 73 19.31 11.39 -11.42
C TYR A 73 19.35 12.88 -11.18
N PRO A 74 18.98 13.36 -10.01
CA PRO A 74 18.57 12.59 -8.82
C PRO A 74 17.08 12.26 -8.75
N GLY A 75 16.26 12.80 -9.63
CA GLY A 75 14.81 12.70 -9.50
C GLY A 75 14.29 11.28 -9.52
N ALA A 76 14.49 10.57 -10.62
CA ALA A 76 13.95 9.21 -10.74
C ALA A 76 14.57 8.28 -9.73
N ALA A 77 15.87 8.44 -9.46
CA ALA A 77 16.53 7.59 -8.47
C ALA A 77 15.93 7.79 -7.09
N ALA A 78 15.60 9.02 -6.75
CA ALA A 78 14.98 9.31 -5.46
C ALA A 78 13.59 8.68 -5.37
N MET A 79 12.83 8.72 -6.46
CA MET A 79 11.51 8.12 -6.47
C MET A 79 11.58 6.62 -6.28
N GLU A 80 12.55 5.96 -6.90
CA GLU A 80 12.72 4.52 -6.72
C GLU A 80 13.06 4.17 -5.28
N GLU A 81 13.94 4.95 -4.69
CA GLU A 81 14.31 4.75 -3.29
C GLU A 81 13.09 4.89 -2.38
N LEU A 82 12.28 5.92 -2.61
CA LEU A 82 11.09 6.14 -1.81
C LEU A 82 10.03 5.08 -2.06
N LEU A 83 9.92 4.60 -3.30
CA LEU A 83 8.96 3.55 -3.61
C LEU A 83 9.23 2.33 -2.75
N GLU A 84 10.50 1.93 -2.67
CA GLU A 84 10.85 0.78 -1.87
C GLU A 84 10.60 1.05 -0.38
N ALA A 85 10.87 2.27 0.06
CA ALA A 85 10.65 2.61 1.46
C ALA A 85 9.16 2.61 1.81
N VAL A 86 8.31 3.11 0.91
CA VAL A 86 6.87 3.08 1.15
C VAL A 86 6.39 1.64 1.27
N LEU A 87 6.87 0.76 0.39
CA LEU A 87 6.48 -0.64 0.44
C LEU A 87 6.98 -1.30 1.72
N GLU A 88 8.18 -0.95 2.15
CA GLU A 88 8.76 -1.55 3.34
C GLU A 88 8.03 -1.11 4.61
N TYR A 89 7.77 0.19 4.72
CA TYR A 89 7.19 0.73 5.96
C TYR A 89 5.66 0.83 5.91
N GLY A 90 5.07 0.68 4.74
CA GLY A 90 3.62 0.76 4.61
C GLY A 90 3.07 2.15 4.85
N SER A 91 3.88 3.19 4.59
CA SER A 91 3.51 4.55 4.95
C SER A 91 4.15 5.54 4.00
N THR A 92 3.47 6.66 3.77
CA THR A 92 4.02 7.77 3.01
C THR A 92 4.61 8.84 3.91
N ASP A 93 4.62 8.63 5.21
CA ASP A 93 5.17 9.60 6.16
C ASP A 93 6.68 9.43 6.19
N LEU A 94 7.33 9.85 5.12
CA LEU A 94 8.77 9.68 4.92
C LEU A 94 9.37 11.02 4.52
N ASP A 95 10.67 11.16 4.81
CA ASP A 95 11.39 12.37 4.45
C ASP A 95 11.75 12.35 2.97
N ALA A 96 11.85 13.55 2.40
CA ALA A 96 12.31 13.69 1.02
C ALA A 96 13.79 13.31 0.94
N VAL A 97 14.18 12.77 -0.20
CA VAL A 97 15.57 12.43 -0.45
C VAL A 97 16.34 13.72 -0.70
N SER A 98 17.48 13.85 -0.03
CA SER A 98 18.31 15.03 -0.14
C SER A 98 18.75 15.23 -1.59
N GLY A 99 18.61 16.46 -2.08
CA GLY A 99 18.96 16.77 -3.47
C GLY A 99 17.85 16.52 -4.47
N ALA A 100 16.74 15.92 -4.03
CA ALA A 100 15.62 15.65 -4.91
C ALA A 100 14.30 15.90 -4.17
N THR A 101 14.21 17.03 -3.47
CA THR A 101 13.07 17.31 -2.59
C THR A 101 11.76 17.39 -3.36
N PHE A 102 11.76 18.07 -4.49
CA PHE A 102 10.51 18.26 -5.22
C PHE A 102 10.03 16.96 -5.86
N SER A 103 10.95 16.18 -6.44
CA SER A 103 10.59 14.88 -7.00
C SER A 103 10.09 13.95 -5.89
N SER A 104 10.76 13.97 -4.74
CA SER A 104 10.38 13.14 -3.60
C SER A 104 8.98 13.47 -3.12
N ARG A 105 8.71 14.75 -2.92
CA ARG A 105 7.41 15.16 -2.43
C ARG A 105 6.32 14.88 -3.45
N GLY A 106 6.63 15.08 -4.73
CA GLY A 106 5.65 14.78 -5.78
C GLY A 106 5.30 13.32 -5.82
N PHE A 107 6.29 12.45 -5.64
CA PHE A 107 6.03 11.02 -5.61
C PHE A 107 5.17 10.64 -4.40
N LEU A 108 5.54 11.13 -3.22
CA LEU A 108 4.77 10.81 -2.02
C LEU A 108 3.34 11.36 -2.11
N GLU A 109 3.20 12.53 -2.71
CA GLU A 109 1.89 13.12 -2.93
C GLU A 109 1.06 12.25 -3.87
N ALA A 110 1.68 11.73 -4.93
CA ALA A 110 0.99 10.88 -5.88
C ALA A 110 0.48 9.61 -5.20
N VAL A 111 1.31 9.00 -4.37
CA VAL A 111 0.91 7.81 -3.64
C VAL A 111 -0.24 8.13 -2.69
N GLU A 112 -0.14 9.25 -1.96
CA GLU A 112 -1.21 9.66 -1.05
C GLU A 112 -2.50 9.92 -1.79
N ASP A 113 -2.41 10.51 -2.98
CA ASP A 113 -3.59 10.76 -3.79
C ASP A 113 -4.28 9.45 -4.15
N ALA A 114 -3.50 8.44 -4.55
CA ALA A 114 -4.05 7.13 -4.87
C ALA A 114 -4.66 6.47 -3.63
N LEU A 115 -3.98 6.55 -2.50
CA LEU A 115 -4.49 5.96 -1.26
C LEU A 115 -5.78 6.63 -0.81
N GLY A 116 -5.90 7.93 -1.05
CA GLY A 116 -7.13 8.64 -0.73
C GLY A 116 -8.33 8.11 -1.50
N ARG A 117 -8.09 7.60 -2.71
CA ARG A 117 -9.17 7.02 -3.50
C ARG A 117 -9.56 5.64 -3.01
N ALA A 118 -8.68 4.98 -2.27
CA ALA A 118 -8.91 3.64 -1.76
C ALA A 118 -9.57 3.64 -0.39
N ARG A 119 -9.64 4.78 0.27
CA ARG A 119 -10.23 4.89 1.61
C ARG A 119 -11.74 4.95 1.57
#